data_0caf5ad1f8ff4f1422624516ebe6e861
#
_entry.id   0caf5ad1f8ff4f1422624516ebe6e861
#
_cell.length_a   1.000
_cell.length_b   1.000
_cell.length_c   1.000
_cell.angle_alpha   90.00
_cell.angle_beta   90.00
_cell.angle_gamma   90.00
#
_symmetry.space_group_name_H-M   'P 1'
#
loop_
_entity.id
_entity.type
_entity.pdbx_description
1 polymer ?
#
loop_
_entity_poly.entity_id
_entity_poly.type
_entity_poly.pdbx_seq_one_letter_code
_entity_poly.pdbx_strand_id
1 'polypeptide(L)'
;MSDATVDSENLAGSSSGSSAKGADPVNDGPVLAADGTPLKRSLAKALRAQKLRALMLIAPLLIFVVVTFVAPIFDMLFRSVENQIVENTLPRTVVALQVYDASQDELPGDAVFEAAYYDVFFAAEKKLHTRLGSRLNYESTGASSLFRKSGRGIDDIGEVYLDQFEDLDENWDEARPWAELMGDPDWISAQDAWDGNGAMPVFDLRSDIAQVLPRTAESYELFARFMQTEEGDSPLEEEPWTVVHTALYQDLTDGDVAGYTGPRSDMLQAADALVDSEGFETITFQAGFEEIDEDWLQPEIWQTIKTYSPAYTSGYFLNSIDMQKTAEGPALRDQDERIYGLLFQRTMIMSMIITISCILLGYPIAYLLANLPMRTANMLMILVLLPFWTSLLVRTSAWKVMLQQQGVINDVLVWLGMVADDSRLTMINNQFGTIVAMTHILLPFMILPMYSVMSTIPPTYVRAAKSLGATNWTTFWRVYFPQSVPGIGAGSILVFILSIGYYITPEIVGGTSGIFISNRIAYHISSSLNWGLAAALGTILLVAVLLLYWAYDRIVGIDNVKLGG
;
A
#
# COMPACT_ATOMS: atom_id res chain seq x y z
N MET A 1 1.92 -49.61 21.52
CA MET A 1 1.88 -50.97 20.93
C MET A 1 3.01 -51.02 19.93
N SER A 2 3.97 -51.74 20.41
CA SER A 2 4.97 -52.74 20.00
C SER A 2 5.96 -52.21 18.98
N ASP A 3 7.14 -51.85 19.39
CA ASP A 3 8.36 -52.64 19.65
C ASP A 3 8.79 -53.56 18.49
N ALA A 4 9.93 -53.22 17.90
CA ALA A 4 10.95 -54.16 17.43
C ALA A 4 12.30 -53.40 17.30
N THR A 5 13.04 -53.38 18.39
CA THR A 5 14.50 -53.25 18.42
C THR A 5 15.12 -54.55 17.92
N VAL A 6 16.13 -54.47 17.08
CA VAL A 6 17.04 -55.61 16.81
C VAL A 6 18.46 -55.12 17.09
N ASP A 7 19.00 -55.73 18.15
CA ASP A 7 20.39 -55.66 18.59
C ASP A 7 21.36 -56.22 17.55
N SER A 8 22.52 -55.61 17.44
CA SER A 8 23.70 -56.22 16.83
C SER A 8 24.86 -56.17 17.83
N GLU A 9 25.02 -57.28 18.55
CA GLU A 9 26.26 -57.56 19.28
C GLU A 9 27.01 -58.76 18.68
N ASN A 10 28.28 -58.52 18.47
CA ASN A 10 29.43 -59.42 18.57
C ASN A 10 29.42 -60.81 17.95
N LEU A 11 30.43 -61.01 17.13
CA LEU A 11 31.34 -62.16 17.28
C LEU A 11 32.70 -61.88 16.65
N ALA A 12 33.69 -61.73 17.50
CA ALA A 12 35.10 -61.83 17.14
C ALA A 12 35.54 -63.29 17.23
N GLY A 13 36.26 -63.79 16.25
CA GLY A 13 36.83 -65.14 16.31
C GLY A 13 37.76 -65.47 15.14
N SER A 14 39.03 -65.19 15.33
CA SER A 14 40.29 -65.84 14.90
C SER A 14 40.38 -66.78 13.66
N SER A 15 41.33 -66.39 12.83
CA SER A 15 42.49 -67.10 12.35
C SER A 15 42.45 -67.91 11.08
N SER A 16 43.52 -67.66 10.36
CA SER A 16 44.34 -68.51 9.48
C SER A 16 43.99 -68.61 8.00
N GLY A 17 44.90 -68.10 7.28
CA GLY A 17 45.31 -68.04 5.98
C GLY A 17 44.91 -69.19 4.99
N SER A 18 44.61 -68.74 3.80
CA SER A 18 45.06 -69.44 2.58
C SER A 18 44.91 -68.44 1.41
N SER A 19 46.01 -68.31 0.70
CA SER A 19 46.20 -67.68 -0.59
C SER A 19 45.31 -68.38 -1.64
N ALA A 20 44.60 -67.59 -2.46
CA ALA A 20 44.57 -67.70 -3.91
C ALA A 20 43.47 -66.93 -4.62
N LYS A 21 43.91 -66.14 -5.58
CA LYS A 21 43.33 -65.88 -6.92
C LYS A 21 41.95 -65.22 -7.07
N GLY A 22 42.00 -64.08 -7.74
CA GLY A 22 40.98 -63.73 -8.71
C GLY A 22 39.75 -63.03 -8.10
N ALA A 23 39.84 -61.78 -7.70
CA ALA A 23 38.68 -60.93 -7.56
C ALA A 23 38.25 -60.48 -8.96
N ASP A 24 37.14 -60.98 -9.45
CA ASP A 24 36.41 -60.36 -10.55
C ASP A 24 36.02 -58.92 -10.18
N PRO A 25 36.07 -57.97 -11.14
CA PRO A 25 35.67 -56.61 -10.86
C PRO A 25 34.19 -56.61 -10.47
N VAL A 26 33.91 -56.14 -9.25
CA VAL A 26 32.55 -55.87 -8.79
C VAL A 26 31.90 -54.97 -9.82
N ASN A 27 30.92 -55.52 -10.49
CA ASN A 27 30.14 -54.82 -11.50
C ASN A 27 29.34 -53.72 -10.80
N ASP A 28 29.86 -52.50 -10.81
CA ASP A 28 29.23 -51.26 -10.27
C ASP A 28 28.07 -50.82 -11.17
N GLY A 29 27.30 -51.77 -11.68
CA GLY A 29 26.05 -51.46 -12.39
C GLY A 29 25.01 -50.86 -11.44
N PRO A 30 24.17 -49.96 -11.90
CA PRO A 30 23.14 -49.35 -11.06
C PRO A 30 22.24 -50.44 -10.48
N VAL A 31 22.09 -50.48 -9.16
CA VAL A 31 21.19 -51.39 -8.46
C VAL A 31 19.79 -51.26 -9.07
N LEU A 32 19.25 -52.37 -9.60
CA LEU A 32 17.96 -52.41 -10.27
C LEU A 32 16.86 -52.82 -9.26
N ALA A 33 15.69 -52.20 -9.39
CA ALA A 33 14.47 -52.61 -8.68
C ALA A 33 13.88 -53.90 -9.33
N ALA A 34 12.90 -54.52 -8.69
CA ALA A 34 12.27 -55.75 -9.16
C ALA A 34 11.63 -55.66 -10.57
N ASP A 35 11.39 -54.46 -11.05
CA ASP A 35 10.85 -54.13 -12.38
C ASP A 35 11.93 -53.80 -13.42
N GLY A 36 13.21 -54.04 -13.11
CA GLY A 36 14.33 -53.76 -14.00
C GLY A 36 14.72 -52.30 -14.16
N THR A 37 14.08 -51.36 -13.46
CA THR A 37 14.45 -49.96 -13.47
C THR A 37 15.52 -49.63 -12.43
N PRO A 38 16.40 -48.60 -12.67
CA PRO A 38 17.36 -48.21 -11.66
C PRO A 38 16.67 -47.84 -10.33
N LEU A 39 17.07 -48.49 -9.23
CA LEU A 39 16.47 -48.34 -7.90
C LEU A 39 16.30 -46.88 -7.48
N LYS A 40 17.29 -46.04 -7.78
CA LYS A 40 17.20 -44.58 -7.56
C LYS A 40 16.01 -43.90 -8.27
N ARG A 41 15.69 -44.34 -9.50
CA ARG A 41 14.56 -43.78 -10.27
C ARG A 41 13.22 -44.30 -9.73
N SER A 42 13.13 -45.59 -9.41
CA SER A 42 11.93 -46.18 -8.81
C SER A 42 11.62 -45.56 -7.44
N LEU A 43 12.63 -45.41 -6.58
CA LEU A 43 12.51 -44.76 -5.28
C LEU A 43 12.11 -43.26 -5.41
N ALA A 44 12.74 -42.54 -6.34
CA ALA A 44 12.41 -41.13 -6.60
C ALA A 44 10.97 -40.97 -7.12
N LYS A 45 10.49 -41.92 -7.97
CA LYS A 45 9.11 -41.92 -8.47
C LYS A 45 8.10 -42.21 -7.35
N ALA A 46 8.39 -43.21 -6.50
CA ALA A 46 7.56 -43.55 -5.34
C ALA A 46 7.50 -42.37 -4.32
N LEU A 47 8.64 -41.77 -4.01
CA LEU A 47 8.73 -40.61 -3.13
C LEU A 47 7.99 -39.39 -3.70
N ARG A 48 8.08 -39.12 -5.01
CA ARG A 48 7.30 -38.07 -5.68
C ARG A 48 5.81 -38.32 -5.59
N ALA A 49 5.35 -39.55 -5.85
CA ALA A 49 3.95 -39.93 -5.75
C ALA A 49 3.43 -39.80 -4.30
N GLN A 50 4.22 -40.19 -3.31
CA GLN A 50 3.89 -40.02 -1.90
C GLN A 50 3.84 -38.52 -1.50
N LYS A 51 4.84 -37.72 -1.91
CA LYS A 51 4.85 -36.28 -1.70
C LYS A 51 3.66 -35.59 -2.38
N LEU A 52 3.31 -36.00 -3.62
CA LEU A 52 2.17 -35.44 -4.34
C LEU A 52 0.83 -35.77 -3.64
N ARG A 53 0.67 -37.00 -3.15
CA ARG A 53 -0.53 -37.36 -2.35
C ARG A 53 -0.61 -36.59 -1.06
N ALA A 54 0.50 -36.42 -0.34
CA ALA A 54 0.56 -35.57 0.86
C ALA A 54 0.25 -34.11 0.52
N LEU A 55 0.80 -33.60 -0.60
CA LEU A 55 0.52 -32.25 -1.08
C LEU A 55 -0.97 -32.08 -1.43
N MET A 56 -1.59 -33.04 -2.13
CA MET A 56 -3.03 -32.97 -2.43
C MET A 56 -3.90 -32.97 -1.19
N LEU A 57 -3.48 -33.65 -0.11
CA LEU A 57 -4.23 -33.67 1.15
C LEU A 57 -4.21 -32.31 1.86
N ILE A 58 -3.09 -31.58 1.77
CA ILE A 58 -2.93 -30.23 2.35
C ILE A 58 -3.25 -29.12 1.34
N ALA A 59 -3.48 -29.45 0.06
CA ALA A 59 -3.69 -28.48 -1.00
C ALA A 59 -4.83 -27.49 -0.72
N PRO A 60 -6.00 -27.88 -0.19
CA PRO A 60 -7.05 -26.92 0.11
C PRO A 60 -6.60 -25.85 1.11
N LEU A 61 -5.90 -26.25 2.18
CA LEU A 61 -5.33 -25.32 3.16
C LEU A 61 -4.21 -24.46 2.54
N LEU A 62 -3.35 -25.07 1.74
CA LEU A 62 -2.26 -24.37 1.07
C LEU A 62 -2.80 -23.32 0.08
N ILE A 63 -3.80 -23.68 -0.73
CA ILE A 63 -4.46 -22.75 -1.67
C ILE A 63 -5.12 -21.61 -0.89
N PHE A 64 -5.81 -21.93 0.19
CA PHE A 64 -6.40 -20.90 1.05
C PHE A 64 -5.33 -19.91 1.55
N VAL A 65 -4.21 -20.39 2.10
CA VAL A 65 -3.11 -19.53 2.57
C VAL A 65 -2.51 -18.74 1.43
N VAL A 66 -2.28 -19.34 0.27
CA VAL A 66 -1.73 -18.62 -0.90
C VAL A 66 -2.66 -17.50 -1.36
N VAL A 67 -3.96 -17.78 -1.48
CA VAL A 67 -4.94 -16.80 -1.97
C VAL A 67 -5.22 -15.69 -0.95
N THR A 68 -5.31 -16.03 0.34
CA THR A 68 -5.71 -15.06 1.37
C THR A 68 -4.56 -14.29 2.01
N PHE A 69 -3.32 -14.80 1.95
CA PHE A 69 -2.15 -14.16 2.57
C PHE A 69 -1.06 -13.85 1.55
N VAL A 70 -0.63 -14.84 0.77
CA VAL A 70 0.53 -14.67 -0.12
C VAL A 70 0.20 -13.76 -1.30
N ALA A 71 -0.92 -13.97 -1.96
CA ALA A 71 -1.33 -13.15 -3.11
C ALA A 71 -1.54 -11.68 -2.74
N PRO A 72 -2.24 -11.30 -1.63
CA PRO A 72 -2.33 -9.90 -1.21
C PRO A 72 -0.98 -9.26 -0.85
N ILE A 73 -0.03 -10.04 -0.29
CA ILE A 73 1.32 -9.52 -0.03
C ILE A 73 2.04 -9.20 -1.35
N PHE A 74 1.94 -10.08 -2.35
CA PHE A 74 2.51 -9.82 -3.67
C PHE A 74 1.84 -8.63 -4.38
N ASP A 75 0.51 -8.51 -4.31
CA ASP A 75 -0.22 -7.36 -4.84
C ASP A 75 0.26 -6.06 -4.17
N MET A 76 0.39 -6.07 -2.85
CA MET A 76 0.93 -4.92 -2.10
C MET A 76 2.35 -4.56 -2.54
N LEU A 77 3.23 -5.57 -2.71
CA LEU A 77 4.60 -5.35 -3.18
C LEU A 77 4.61 -4.75 -4.60
N PHE A 78 3.70 -5.18 -5.48
CA PHE A 78 3.58 -4.63 -6.82
C PHE A 78 3.08 -3.17 -6.81
N ARG A 79 2.06 -2.88 -6.01
CA ARG A 79 1.54 -1.52 -5.82
C ARG A 79 2.57 -0.53 -5.26
N SER A 80 3.60 -1.01 -4.59
CA SER A 80 4.67 -0.15 -4.06
C SER A 80 5.56 0.47 -5.14
N VAL A 81 5.45 0.00 -6.38
CA VAL A 81 6.18 0.54 -7.55
C VAL A 81 5.25 1.02 -8.66
N GLU A 82 3.97 0.65 -8.64
CA GLU A 82 2.98 1.01 -9.66
C GLU A 82 2.57 2.49 -9.54
N ASN A 83 2.59 3.21 -10.66
CA ASN A 83 2.30 4.65 -10.70
C ASN A 83 1.64 5.05 -12.03
N GLN A 84 0.52 4.43 -12.36
CA GLN A 84 -0.17 4.66 -13.63
C GLN A 84 -1.03 5.94 -13.65
N ILE A 85 -1.20 6.62 -12.50
CA ILE A 85 -2.16 7.72 -12.38
C ILE A 85 -1.81 8.91 -13.28
N VAL A 86 -0.53 9.23 -13.45
CA VAL A 86 -0.09 10.37 -14.29
C VAL A 86 -0.35 10.04 -15.76
N GLU A 87 0.12 8.89 -16.24
CA GLU A 87 -0.07 8.44 -17.61
C GLU A 87 -1.56 8.27 -17.98
N ASN A 88 -2.37 7.72 -17.08
CA ASN A 88 -3.80 7.51 -17.30
C ASN A 88 -4.62 8.81 -17.26
N THR A 89 -4.13 9.84 -16.56
CA THR A 89 -4.87 11.12 -16.41
C THR A 89 -4.39 12.17 -17.42
N LEU A 90 -3.09 12.16 -17.76
CA LEU A 90 -2.47 13.13 -18.67
C LEU A 90 -1.74 12.42 -19.83
N PRO A 91 -2.42 11.57 -20.63
CA PRO A 91 -1.77 10.74 -21.64
C PRO A 91 -1.08 11.55 -22.75
N ARG A 92 -1.70 12.62 -23.24
CA ARG A 92 -1.14 13.50 -24.29
C ARG A 92 0.03 14.31 -23.73
N THR A 93 -0.11 14.86 -22.53
CA THR A 93 0.92 15.63 -21.82
C THR A 93 2.17 14.79 -21.59
N VAL A 94 2.02 13.54 -21.17
CA VAL A 94 3.14 12.60 -20.95
C VAL A 94 3.91 12.35 -22.24
N VAL A 95 3.24 12.23 -23.38
CA VAL A 95 3.88 12.08 -24.69
C VAL A 95 4.60 13.36 -25.09
N ALA A 96 3.96 14.52 -24.96
CA ALA A 96 4.54 15.81 -25.28
C ALA A 96 5.79 16.13 -24.41
N LEU A 97 5.76 15.73 -23.13
CA LEU A 97 6.90 15.91 -22.22
C LEU A 97 8.11 15.02 -22.53
N GLN A 98 8.03 14.06 -23.45
CA GLN A 98 9.20 13.22 -23.77
C GLN A 98 10.36 14.03 -24.32
N VAL A 99 10.09 15.07 -25.09
CA VAL A 99 11.10 15.97 -25.69
C VAL A 99 11.56 17.10 -24.75
N TYR A 100 10.82 17.35 -23.67
CA TYR A 100 11.16 18.36 -22.66
C TYR A 100 12.35 17.91 -21.81
N ASP A 101 13.33 18.77 -21.61
CA ASP A 101 14.47 18.47 -20.73
C ASP A 101 14.21 18.97 -19.29
N ALA A 102 13.76 18.06 -18.44
CA ALA A 102 13.43 18.38 -17.04
C ALA A 102 14.64 18.73 -16.15
N SER A 103 15.88 18.64 -16.68
CA SER A 103 17.08 19.08 -15.95
C SER A 103 17.38 20.56 -16.12
N GLN A 104 16.68 21.21 -17.05
CA GLN A 104 16.80 22.65 -17.28
C GLN A 104 15.66 23.38 -16.54
N ASP A 105 15.99 24.55 -16.03
CA ASP A 105 15.03 25.42 -15.33
C ASP A 105 14.30 26.33 -16.35
N GLU A 106 13.69 25.70 -17.35
CA GLU A 106 12.96 26.35 -18.42
C GLU A 106 11.54 25.75 -18.51
N LEU A 107 10.59 26.54 -19.01
CA LEU A 107 9.24 26.08 -19.28
C LEU A 107 9.21 25.16 -20.51
N PRO A 108 8.28 24.20 -20.55
CA PRO A 108 8.04 23.43 -21.77
C PRO A 108 7.48 24.30 -22.90
N GLY A 109 7.63 23.85 -24.15
CA GLY A 109 7.06 24.53 -25.31
C GLY A 109 5.53 24.41 -25.39
N ASP A 110 4.91 25.25 -26.26
CA ASP A 110 3.46 25.37 -26.42
C ASP A 110 2.74 24.03 -26.66
N ALA A 111 3.35 23.09 -27.35
CA ALA A 111 2.79 21.75 -27.58
C ALA A 111 2.53 20.96 -26.28
N VAL A 112 3.27 21.25 -25.20
CA VAL A 112 3.04 20.61 -23.89
C VAL A 112 1.85 21.29 -23.18
N PHE A 113 1.72 22.60 -23.28
CA PHE A 113 0.57 23.34 -22.74
C PHE A 113 -0.72 22.95 -23.47
N GLU A 114 -0.67 22.83 -24.81
CA GLU A 114 -1.80 22.33 -25.58
C GLU A 114 -2.22 20.92 -25.15
N ALA A 115 -1.27 19.98 -25.07
CA ALA A 115 -1.54 18.62 -24.62
C ALA A 115 -2.11 18.60 -23.20
N ALA A 116 -1.59 19.46 -22.31
CA ALA A 116 -2.07 19.59 -20.94
C ALA A 116 -3.49 20.18 -20.87
N TYR A 117 -3.84 21.11 -21.72
CA TYR A 117 -5.19 21.66 -21.80
C TYR A 117 -6.22 20.57 -22.05
N TYR A 118 -6.05 19.78 -23.10
CA TYR A 118 -6.95 18.68 -23.41
C TYR A 118 -7.01 17.64 -22.29
N ASP A 119 -5.87 17.23 -21.76
CA ASP A 119 -5.83 16.21 -20.71
C ASP A 119 -6.46 16.69 -19.39
N VAL A 120 -6.17 17.93 -18.98
CA VAL A 120 -6.73 18.51 -17.74
C VAL A 120 -8.22 18.73 -17.87
N PHE A 121 -8.69 19.19 -19.07
CA PHE A 121 -10.10 19.32 -19.35
C PHE A 121 -10.84 18.00 -19.15
N PHE A 122 -10.44 16.94 -19.88
CA PHE A 122 -11.07 15.64 -19.75
C PHE A 122 -10.92 15.02 -18.36
N ALA A 123 -9.81 15.32 -17.66
CA ALA A 123 -9.63 14.90 -16.29
C ALA A 123 -10.55 15.66 -15.32
N ALA A 124 -10.91 16.91 -15.63
CA ALA A 124 -11.84 17.71 -14.85
C ALA A 124 -13.26 17.14 -14.95
N GLU A 125 -13.75 16.89 -16.17
CA GLU A 125 -15.04 16.27 -16.43
C GLU A 125 -15.18 14.91 -15.74
N LYS A 126 -14.17 14.06 -15.80
CA LYS A 126 -14.12 12.75 -15.13
C LYS A 126 -13.79 12.83 -13.63
N LYS A 127 -13.62 14.03 -13.06
CA LYS A 127 -13.23 14.27 -11.65
C LYS A 127 -11.93 13.58 -11.22
N LEU A 128 -11.02 13.32 -12.19
CA LEU A 128 -9.74 12.66 -11.97
C LEU A 128 -8.61 13.64 -11.61
N HIS A 129 -8.71 14.91 -12.02
CA HIS A 129 -7.73 15.97 -11.79
C HIS A 129 -7.40 16.16 -10.31
N THR A 130 -8.38 16.11 -9.41
CA THR A 130 -8.18 16.26 -7.96
C THR A 130 -7.39 15.09 -7.37
N ARG A 131 -7.60 13.89 -7.90
CA ARG A 131 -6.90 12.69 -7.49
C ARG A 131 -5.44 12.72 -7.94
N LEU A 132 -5.18 13.16 -9.18
CA LEU A 132 -3.84 13.39 -9.69
C LEU A 132 -3.11 14.46 -8.88
N GLY A 133 -3.74 15.63 -8.69
CA GLY A 133 -3.17 16.70 -7.88
C GLY A 133 -2.82 16.25 -6.46
N SER A 134 -3.70 15.47 -5.82
CA SER A 134 -3.43 14.89 -4.50
C SER A 134 -2.24 13.93 -4.53
N ARG A 135 -2.06 13.15 -5.61
CA ARG A 135 -0.90 12.26 -5.76
C ARG A 135 0.40 13.06 -5.93
N LEU A 136 0.41 14.05 -6.81
CA LEU A 136 1.60 14.85 -7.08
C LEU A 136 1.96 15.76 -5.89
N ASN A 137 0.99 16.14 -5.06
CA ASN A 137 1.22 16.96 -3.87
C ASN A 137 2.11 16.27 -2.81
N TYR A 138 2.31 14.96 -2.87
CA TYR A 138 3.30 14.27 -2.04
C TYR A 138 4.74 14.51 -2.51
N GLU A 139 4.91 14.98 -3.73
CA GLU A 139 6.22 15.20 -4.35
C GLU A 139 6.50 16.70 -4.56
N SER A 140 5.48 17.47 -4.90
CA SER A 140 5.55 18.94 -5.06
C SER A 140 4.40 19.59 -4.29
N THR A 141 4.73 20.29 -3.23
CA THR A 141 3.75 20.98 -2.37
C THR A 141 3.02 22.06 -3.17
N GLY A 142 1.68 22.09 -3.09
CA GLY A 142 0.85 23.01 -3.87
C GLY A 142 0.14 22.35 -5.05
N ALA A 143 0.65 21.23 -5.60
CA ALA A 143 0.05 20.54 -6.74
C ALA A 143 -1.44 20.22 -6.56
N SER A 144 -1.87 19.83 -5.35
CA SER A 144 -3.30 19.58 -5.07
C SER A 144 -4.17 20.83 -5.22
N SER A 145 -3.66 22.02 -4.88
CA SER A 145 -4.38 23.28 -5.07
C SER A 145 -4.42 23.67 -6.54
N LEU A 146 -3.29 23.55 -7.21
CA LEU A 146 -3.12 23.86 -8.62
C LEU A 146 -4.11 23.06 -9.49
N PHE A 147 -4.11 21.73 -9.41
CA PHE A 147 -5.03 20.89 -10.18
C PHE A 147 -6.50 21.13 -9.83
N ARG A 148 -6.82 21.53 -8.59
CA ARG A 148 -8.20 21.87 -8.21
C ARG A 148 -8.64 23.21 -8.79
N LYS A 149 -7.76 24.20 -8.89
CA LYS A 149 -8.04 25.47 -9.58
C LYS A 149 -8.19 25.21 -11.08
N SER A 150 -7.29 24.40 -11.67
CA SER A 150 -7.37 24.04 -13.08
C SER A 150 -8.69 23.38 -13.45
N GLY A 151 -9.19 22.44 -12.63
CA GLY A 151 -10.49 21.82 -12.89
C GLY A 151 -11.71 22.74 -12.74
N ARG A 152 -11.53 24.02 -12.39
CA ARG A 152 -12.61 25.01 -12.35
C ARG A 152 -12.48 26.11 -13.40
N GLY A 153 -11.28 26.35 -13.87
CA GLY A 153 -11.01 27.44 -14.80
C GLY A 153 -10.47 26.96 -16.15
N ILE A 154 -10.42 25.63 -16.39
CA ILE A 154 -9.93 25.12 -17.67
C ILE A 154 -10.91 25.38 -18.82
N ASP A 155 -12.20 25.52 -18.50
CA ASP A 155 -13.26 25.87 -19.42
C ASP A 155 -13.09 27.28 -20.01
N ASP A 156 -12.61 28.23 -19.18
CA ASP A 156 -12.45 29.65 -19.55
C ASP A 156 -11.56 29.81 -20.81
N ILE A 157 -10.59 28.90 -21.01
CA ILE A 157 -9.74 28.90 -22.21
C ILE A 157 -10.57 28.62 -23.47
N GLY A 158 -11.51 27.70 -23.38
CA GLY A 158 -12.40 27.32 -24.49
C GLY A 158 -13.54 28.30 -24.72
N GLU A 159 -13.99 29.00 -23.67
CA GLU A 159 -15.06 30.02 -23.73
C GLU A 159 -14.69 31.15 -24.70
N VAL A 160 -13.41 31.54 -24.77
CA VAL A 160 -12.94 32.57 -25.74
C VAL A 160 -13.33 32.25 -27.18
N TYR A 161 -13.34 30.98 -27.54
CA TYR A 161 -13.72 30.53 -28.88
C TYR A 161 -15.22 30.28 -29.01
N LEU A 162 -15.85 29.71 -27.98
CA LEU A 162 -17.30 29.49 -27.95
C LEU A 162 -18.06 30.80 -28.14
N ASP A 163 -17.75 31.83 -27.33
CA ASP A 163 -18.44 33.13 -27.37
C ASP A 163 -18.42 33.74 -28.75
N GLN A 164 -17.30 33.66 -29.46
CA GLN A 164 -17.16 34.22 -30.81
C GLN A 164 -17.92 33.41 -31.86
N PHE A 165 -17.97 32.07 -31.74
CA PHE A 165 -18.77 31.24 -32.63
C PHE A 165 -20.27 31.40 -32.35
N GLU A 166 -20.68 31.54 -31.07
CA GLU A 166 -22.07 31.82 -30.68
C GLU A 166 -22.52 33.19 -31.18
N ASP A 167 -21.69 34.23 -31.04
CA ASP A 167 -21.97 35.57 -31.58
C ASP A 167 -22.14 35.58 -33.08
N LEU A 168 -21.49 34.64 -33.82
CA LEU A 168 -21.68 34.46 -35.25
C LEU A 168 -23.01 33.78 -35.57
N ASP A 169 -23.33 32.68 -34.86
CA ASP A 169 -24.53 31.89 -35.05
C ASP A 169 -24.84 31.07 -33.77
N GLU A 170 -26.00 31.35 -33.12
CA GLU A 170 -26.45 30.67 -31.90
C GLU A 170 -26.46 29.13 -32.03
N ASN A 171 -26.49 28.59 -33.26
CA ASN A 171 -26.38 27.14 -33.49
C ASN A 171 -25.08 26.51 -33.01
N TRP A 172 -24.02 27.29 -32.76
CA TRP A 172 -22.75 26.79 -32.22
C TRP A 172 -22.83 26.40 -30.74
N ASP A 173 -23.80 26.94 -29.99
CA ASP A 173 -24.08 26.56 -28.59
C ASP A 173 -25.21 25.52 -28.45
N GLU A 174 -25.82 25.12 -29.56
CA GLU A 174 -26.94 24.19 -29.56
C GLU A 174 -26.48 22.73 -29.80
N ALA A 175 -27.01 21.79 -29.03
CA ALA A 175 -26.68 20.37 -29.09
C ALA A 175 -26.93 19.73 -30.48
N ARG A 176 -28.13 20.01 -31.05
CA ARG A 176 -28.56 19.35 -32.28
C ARG A 176 -27.74 19.72 -33.52
N PRO A 177 -27.37 20.98 -33.79
CA PRO A 177 -26.52 21.34 -34.91
C PRO A 177 -25.16 20.63 -34.86
N TRP A 178 -24.55 20.51 -33.71
CA TRP A 178 -23.30 19.76 -33.52
C TRP A 178 -23.48 18.27 -33.80
N ALA A 179 -24.54 17.67 -33.27
CA ALA A 179 -24.83 16.26 -33.56
C ALA A 179 -25.11 15.98 -35.04
N GLU A 180 -25.75 16.92 -35.78
CA GLU A 180 -25.96 16.82 -37.21
C GLU A 180 -24.66 17.01 -38.03
N LEU A 181 -23.72 17.82 -37.51
CA LEU A 181 -22.41 18.01 -38.14
C LEU A 181 -21.52 16.78 -37.93
N MET A 182 -21.47 16.23 -36.71
CA MET A 182 -20.52 15.21 -36.30
C MET A 182 -21.06 13.77 -36.37
N GLY A 183 -22.36 13.58 -36.14
CA GLY A 183 -22.97 12.25 -36.04
C GLY A 183 -23.33 11.62 -37.37
N ASP A 184 -23.22 10.29 -37.47
CA ASP A 184 -23.69 9.52 -38.61
C ASP A 184 -25.23 9.62 -38.75
N PRO A 185 -25.76 9.78 -39.97
CA PRO A 185 -27.20 9.91 -40.22
C PRO A 185 -28.04 8.73 -39.70
N ASP A 186 -27.51 7.52 -39.74
CA ASP A 186 -28.20 6.34 -39.25
C ASP A 186 -28.28 6.37 -37.73
N TRP A 187 -27.22 6.84 -37.06
CA TRP A 187 -27.22 7.06 -35.59
C TRP A 187 -28.23 8.14 -35.19
N ILE A 188 -28.24 9.29 -35.86
CA ILE A 188 -29.21 10.38 -35.59
C ILE A 188 -30.64 9.85 -35.69
N SER A 189 -30.93 9.10 -36.76
CA SER A 189 -32.27 8.54 -37.01
C SER A 189 -32.64 7.51 -35.93
N ALA A 190 -31.69 6.71 -35.46
CA ALA A 190 -31.88 5.74 -34.40
C ALA A 190 -32.10 6.44 -33.03
N GLN A 191 -31.38 7.52 -32.77
CA GLN A 191 -31.50 8.31 -31.55
C GLN A 191 -32.85 9.07 -31.50
N ASP A 192 -33.27 9.69 -32.60
CA ASP A 192 -34.60 10.34 -32.72
C ASP A 192 -35.78 9.36 -32.56
N ALA A 193 -35.58 8.10 -32.96
CA ALA A 193 -36.57 7.04 -32.81
C ALA A 193 -36.56 6.37 -31.41
N TRP A 194 -35.56 6.62 -30.59
CA TRP A 194 -35.43 6.01 -29.26
C TRP A 194 -36.41 6.65 -28.27
N ASP A 195 -37.21 5.82 -27.63
CA ASP A 195 -38.28 6.25 -26.70
C ASP A 195 -37.88 6.20 -25.21
N GLY A 196 -36.56 6.11 -24.94
CA GLY A 196 -36.04 5.99 -23.57
C GLY A 196 -36.07 4.56 -23.00
N ASN A 197 -36.56 3.58 -23.78
CA ASN A 197 -36.62 2.19 -23.35
C ASN A 197 -35.51 1.35 -23.99
N GLY A 198 -34.77 0.61 -23.18
CA GLY A 198 -33.65 -0.21 -23.65
C GLY A 198 -32.31 0.54 -23.71
N ALA A 199 -31.35 -0.05 -24.40
CA ALA A 199 -30.04 0.57 -24.56
C ALA A 199 -30.13 1.77 -25.53
N MET A 200 -29.54 2.91 -25.13
CA MET A 200 -29.40 4.08 -25.98
C MET A 200 -28.54 3.73 -27.23
N PRO A 201 -28.89 4.20 -28.45
CA PRO A 201 -28.04 4.05 -29.63
C PRO A 201 -26.66 4.64 -29.38
N VAL A 202 -25.61 3.84 -29.52
CA VAL A 202 -24.22 4.28 -29.29
C VAL A 202 -23.84 5.28 -30.38
N PHE A 203 -23.24 6.41 -29.97
CA PHE A 203 -22.77 7.45 -30.87
C PHE A 203 -21.83 6.88 -31.96
N ASP A 204 -22.08 7.23 -33.18
CA ASP A 204 -21.26 6.88 -34.34
C ASP A 204 -20.87 8.16 -35.08
N LEU A 205 -19.56 8.34 -35.28
CA LEU A 205 -18.97 9.55 -35.88
C LEU A 205 -19.01 9.48 -37.39
N ARG A 206 -19.39 10.57 -38.06
CA ARG A 206 -19.31 10.68 -39.51
C ARG A 206 -17.86 10.63 -40.02
N SER A 207 -17.62 9.77 -40.99
CA SER A 207 -16.27 9.57 -41.52
C SER A 207 -15.78 10.70 -42.42
N ASP A 208 -16.69 11.45 -43.07
CA ASP A 208 -16.36 12.58 -43.95
C ASP A 208 -15.90 13.80 -43.14
N ILE A 209 -16.61 14.16 -42.04
CA ILE A 209 -16.23 15.28 -41.19
C ILE A 209 -14.95 14.99 -40.39
N ALA A 210 -14.73 13.76 -39.98
CA ALA A 210 -13.52 13.36 -39.27
C ALA A 210 -12.23 13.53 -40.08
N GLN A 211 -12.33 13.60 -41.39
CA GLN A 211 -11.18 13.89 -42.29
C GLN A 211 -10.93 15.39 -42.44
N VAL A 212 -11.97 16.20 -42.31
CA VAL A 212 -11.90 17.67 -42.45
C VAL A 212 -11.56 18.33 -41.11
N LEU A 213 -12.16 17.86 -40.02
CA LEU A 213 -12.02 18.38 -38.68
C LEU A 213 -11.56 17.28 -37.70
N PRO A 214 -10.32 16.80 -37.80
CA PRO A 214 -9.88 15.62 -37.02
C PRO A 214 -9.82 15.86 -35.50
N ARG A 215 -9.39 17.04 -35.04
CA ARG A 215 -9.32 17.37 -33.59
C ARG A 215 -10.72 17.58 -33.00
N THR A 216 -11.56 18.29 -33.75
CA THR A 216 -12.96 18.54 -33.39
C THR A 216 -13.73 17.23 -33.28
N ALA A 217 -13.57 16.35 -34.30
CA ALA A 217 -14.21 15.04 -34.31
C ALA A 217 -13.79 14.16 -33.14
N GLU A 218 -12.49 14.13 -32.79
CA GLU A 218 -11.99 13.40 -31.61
C GLU A 218 -12.59 13.97 -30.32
N SER A 219 -12.59 15.29 -30.19
CA SER A 219 -13.09 15.95 -28.96
C SER A 219 -14.60 15.77 -28.81
N TYR A 220 -15.36 15.87 -29.90
CA TYR A 220 -16.80 15.65 -29.90
C TYR A 220 -17.16 14.18 -29.64
N GLU A 221 -16.42 13.22 -30.20
CA GLU A 221 -16.64 11.80 -29.92
C GLU A 221 -16.40 11.48 -28.44
N LEU A 222 -15.39 12.08 -27.81
CA LEU A 222 -15.14 11.94 -26.37
C LEU A 222 -16.28 12.53 -25.54
N PHE A 223 -16.77 13.72 -25.90
CA PHE A 223 -17.96 14.33 -25.31
C PHE A 223 -19.18 13.42 -25.43
N ALA A 224 -19.54 13.03 -26.65
CA ALA A 224 -20.74 12.23 -26.92
C ALA A 224 -20.72 10.88 -26.18
N ARG A 225 -19.56 10.21 -26.14
CA ARG A 225 -19.39 8.96 -25.39
C ARG A 225 -19.48 9.17 -23.88
N PHE A 226 -18.93 10.28 -23.38
CA PHE A 226 -19.02 10.60 -21.95
C PHE A 226 -20.48 10.84 -21.52
N MET A 227 -21.23 11.66 -22.29
CA MET A 227 -22.64 11.90 -22.01
C MET A 227 -23.42 10.59 -21.97
N GLN A 228 -23.22 9.69 -22.92
CA GLN A 228 -23.92 8.41 -22.98
C GLN A 228 -23.53 7.42 -21.87
N THR A 229 -22.23 7.38 -21.47
CA THR A 229 -21.75 6.33 -20.57
C THR A 229 -21.70 6.74 -19.09
N GLU A 230 -21.43 8.00 -18.81
CA GLU A 230 -21.25 8.50 -17.45
C GLU A 230 -22.49 9.27 -16.95
N GLU A 231 -23.09 10.12 -17.78
CA GLU A 231 -24.28 10.89 -17.39
C GLU A 231 -25.59 10.16 -17.77
N GLY A 232 -25.57 9.37 -18.83
CA GLY A 232 -26.76 8.63 -19.32
C GLY A 232 -27.65 9.47 -20.23
N ASP A 233 -27.15 10.60 -20.73
CA ASP A 233 -27.86 11.58 -21.53
C ASP A 233 -27.53 11.48 -23.01
N SER A 234 -28.39 12.05 -23.86
CA SER A 234 -28.21 12.04 -25.31
C SER A 234 -27.38 13.21 -25.78
N PRO A 235 -26.35 13.00 -26.63
CA PRO A 235 -25.61 14.10 -27.26
C PRO A 235 -26.45 14.99 -28.16
N LEU A 236 -27.72 14.64 -28.46
CA LEU A 236 -28.67 15.49 -29.17
C LEU A 236 -29.34 16.54 -28.26
N GLU A 237 -29.23 16.40 -26.96
CA GLU A 237 -29.90 17.20 -25.95
C GLU A 237 -28.93 18.03 -25.09
N GLU A 238 -27.63 17.71 -25.15
CA GLU A 238 -26.58 18.33 -24.34
C GLU A 238 -25.63 19.15 -25.22
N GLU A 239 -25.33 20.37 -24.80
CA GLU A 239 -24.40 21.27 -25.45
C GLU A 239 -22.97 20.73 -25.42
N PRO A 240 -22.18 20.87 -26.51
CA PRO A 240 -20.82 20.35 -26.52
C PRO A 240 -19.91 21.19 -25.60
N TRP A 241 -18.94 20.52 -25.02
CA TRP A 241 -17.95 21.17 -24.17
C TRP A 241 -17.14 22.25 -24.89
N THR A 242 -16.69 23.27 -24.17
CA THR A 242 -15.87 24.37 -24.69
C THR A 242 -14.60 23.91 -25.40
N VAL A 243 -14.02 22.77 -24.98
CA VAL A 243 -12.86 22.15 -25.64
C VAL A 243 -13.13 21.73 -27.09
N VAL A 244 -14.38 21.44 -27.45
CA VAL A 244 -14.76 21.13 -28.83
C VAL A 244 -14.64 22.37 -29.72
N HIS A 245 -14.98 23.55 -29.21
CA HIS A 245 -14.84 24.83 -29.91
C HIS A 245 -13.37 25.23 -30.08
N THR A 246 -12.53 24.96 -29.06
CA THR A 246 -11.07 25.12 -29.20
C THR A 246 -10.51 24.21 -30.30
N ALA A 247 -10.95 22.94 -30.35
CA ALA A 247 -10.52 22.01 -31.39
C ALA A 247 -11.00 22.44 -32.79
N LEU A 248 -12.23 22.99 -32.88
CA LEU A 248 -12.75 23.58 -34.09
C LEU A 248 -11.87 24.75 -34.59
N TYR A 249 -11.55 25.69 -33.71
CA TYR A 249 -10.63 26.78 -34.04
C TYR A 249 -9.31 26.27 -34.60
N GLN A 250 -8.71 25.28 -33.99
CA GLN A 250 -7.43 24.70 -34.44
C GLN A 250 -7.55 24.01 -35.80
N ASP A 251 -8.63 23.23 -36.01
CA ASP A 251 -8.86 22.56 -37.29
C ASP A 251 -9.15 23.59 -38.44
N LEU A 252 -9.87 24.69 -38.15
CA LEU A 252 -10.11 25.76 -39.11
C LEU A 252 -8.83 26.54 -39.44
N THR A 253 -7.94 26.75 -38.45
CA THR A 253 -6.66 27.43 -38.68
C THR A 253 -5.67 26.60 -39.48
N ASP A 254 -5.62 25.29 -39.23
CA ASP A 254 -4.61 24.38 -39.85
C ASP A 254 -5.13 23.67 -41.10
N GLY A 255 -6.45 23.65 -41.35
CA GLY A 255 -7.13 22.86 -42.37
C GLY A 255 -7.71 23.67 -43.54
N ASP A 256 -8.46 23.01 -44.40
CA ASP A 256 -9.25 23.60 -45.49
C ASP A 256 -10.64 22.96 -45.51
N VAL A 257 -11.65 23.72 -45.17
CA VAL A 257 -13.05 23.27 -45.10
C VAL A 257 -13.86 23.64 -46.35
N ALA A 258 -13.28 24.35 -47.34
CA ALA A 258 -13.97 24.83 -48.54
C ALA A 258 -14.55 23.70 -49.41
N GLY A 259 -13.97 22.49 -49.30
CA GLY A 259 -14.43 21.30 -50.00
C GLY A 259 -15.54 20.51 -49.32
N TYR A 260 -15.90 20.86 -48.10
CA TYR A 260 -16.92 20.14 -47.33
C TYR A 260 -18.34 20.54 -47.82
N THR A 261 -19.15 19.55 -48.18
CA THR A 261 -20.52 19.72 -48.69
C THR A 261 -21.56 18.92 -47.87
N GLY A 262 -21.18 18.45 -46.68
CA GLY A 262 -22.03 17.70 -45.76
C GLY A 262 -23.04 18.58 -45.02
N PRO A 263 -23.74 18.03 -44.02
CA PRO A 263 -24.64 18.80 -43.15
C PRO A 263 -23.92 19.97 -42.50
N ARG A 264 -24.65 21.08 -42.34
CA ARG A 264 -24.14 22.30 -41.70
C ARG A 264 -22.88 22.90 -42.40
N SER A 265 -22.67 22.61 -43.69
CA SER A 265 -21.54 23.17 -44.45
C SER A 265 -21.54 24.70 -44.49
N ASP A 266 -22.73 25.34 -44.54
CA ASP A 266 -22.85 26.80 -44.53
C ASP A 266 -22.37 27.39 -43.18
N MET A 267 -22.72 26.75 -42.06
CA MET A 267 -22.32 27.10 -40.73
C MET A 267 -20.80 26.96 -40.56
N LEU A 268 -20.21 25.87 -41.07
CA LEU A 268 -18.77 25.63 -41.02
C LEU A 268 -17.96 26.63 -41.84
N GLN A 269 -18.44 26.96 -43.06
CA GLN A 269 -17.79 27.96 -43.92
C GLN A 269 -17.88 29.38 -43.33
N ALA A 270 -18.98 29.71 -42.64
CA ALA A 270 -19.09 30.97 -41.90
C ALA A 270 -18.11 31.07 -40.74
N ALA A 271 -17.90 29.98 -40.00
CA ALA A 271 -16.91 29.89 -38.93
C ALA A 271 -15.47 30.03 -39.44
N ASP A 272 -15.15 29.38 -40.57
CA ASP A 272 -13.86 29.50 -41.25
C ASP A 272 -13.55 30.96 -41.64
N ALA A 273 -14.53 31.65 -42.24
CA ALA A 273 -14.42 33.06 -42.60
C ALA A 273 -14.28 33.97 -41.35
N LEU A 274 -14.87 33.61 -40.21
CA LEU A 274 -14.73 34.32 -38.95
C LEU A 274 -13.31 34.18 -38.41
N VAL A 275 -12.77 32.94 -38.35
CA VAL A 275 -11.41 32.66 -37.88
C VAL A 275 -10.36 33.42 -38.71
N ASP A 276 -10.56 33.56 -40.00
CA ASP A 276 -9.69 34.30 -40.93
C ASP A 276 -9.84 35.85 -40.80
N SER A 277 -10.77 36.33 -40.00
CA SER A 277 -11.03 37.77 -39.86
C SER A 277 -10.00 38.45 -38.93
N GLU A 278 -9.65 39.73 -39.21
CA GLU A 278 -8.72 40.52 -38.35
C GLU A 278 -9.24 40.75 -36.91
N GLY A 279 -10.51 40.45 -36.60
CA GLY A 279 -11.14 40.69 -35.30
C GLY A 279 -11.25 39.47 -34.42
N PHE A 280 -10.81 38.29 -34.88
CA PHE A 280 -10.92 37.04 -34.09
C PHE A 280 -9.90 37.05 -32.95
N GLU A 281 -10.42 36.90 -31.74
CA GLU A 281 -9.60 36.89 -30.53
C GLU A 281 -9.06 35.46 -30.27
N THR A 282 -7.80 35.36 -29.92
CA THR A 282 -7.13 34.09 -29.60
C THR A 282 -6.38 34.17 -28.30
N ILE A 283 -6.35 33.07 -27.58
CA ILE A 283 -5.54 32.91 -26.38
C ILE A 283 -4.51 31.81 -26.58
N THR A 284 -3.26 32.03 -26.15
CA THR A 284 -2.29 30.93 -26.09
C THR A 284 -2.58 30.05 -24.90
N PHE A 285 -2.36 28.73 -25.03
CA PHE A 285 -2.58 27.80 -23.90
C PHE A 285 -1.76 28.19 -22.67
N GLN A 286 -0.51 28.66 -22.87
CA GLN A 286 0.32 29.15 -21.78
C GLN A 286 -0.35 30.32 -21.03
N ALA A 287 -0.90 31.31 -21.77
CA ALA A 287 -1.59 32.45 -21.14
C ALA A 287 -2.87 32.00 -20.41
N GLY A 288 -3.64 31.08 -20.98
CA GLY A 288 -4.80 30.51 -20.30
C GLY A 288 -4.46 29.77 -19.01
N PHE A 289 -3.39 29.01 -18.99
CA PHE A 289 -2.90 28.38 -17.75
C PHE A 289 -2.39 29.40 -16.73
N GLU A 290 -1.75 30.51 -17.17
CA GLU A 290 -1.33 31.61 -16.30
C GLU A 290 -2.53 32.29 -15.63
N GLU A 291 -3.63 32.53 -16.35
CA GLU A 291 -4.86 33.09 -15.81
C GLU A 291 -5.50 32.19 -14.74
N ILE A 292 -5.43 30.86 -14.91
CA ILE A 292 -5.92 29.92 -13.91
C ILE A 292 -5.06 29.96 -12.65
N ASP A 293 -3.73 29.87 -12.80
CA ASP A 293 -2.77 29.90 -11.69
C ASP A 293 -1.33 30.10 -12.19
N GLU A 294 -0.63 31.13 -11.67
CA GLU A 294 0.77 31.44 -11.99
C GLU A 294 1.72 30.25 -11.70
N ASP A 295 1.35 29.30 -10.84
CA ASP A 295 2.15 28.12 -10.53
C ASP A 295 2.36 27.21 -11.76
N TRP A 296 1.54 27.32 -12.81
CA TRP A 296 1.76 26.63 -14.10
C TRP A 296 2.96 27.18 -14.88
N LEU A 297 3.39 28.39 -14.58
CA LEU A 297 4.61 28.99 -15.14
C LEU A 297 5.87 28.63 -14.34
N GLN A 298 5.77 27.74 -13.36
CA GLN A 298 6.93 27.24 -12.63
C GLN A 298 7.44 25.94 -13.30
N PRO A 299 8.73 25.83 -13.65
CA PRO A 299 9.28 24.61 -14.26
C PRO A 299 9.10 23.37 -13.38
N GLU A 300 9.06 23.54 -12.05
CA GLU A 300 9.00 22.46 -11.06
C GLU A 300 7.77 21.56 -11.22
N ILE A 301 6.62 22.12 -11.60
CA ILE A 301 5.41 21.30 -11.79
C ILE A 301 5.56 20.37 -13.00
N TRP A 302 6.12 20.87 -14.11
CA TRP A 302 6.36 20.10 -15.33
C TRP A 302 7.45 19.04 -15.14
N GLN A 303 8.52 19.40 -14.41
CA GLN A 303 9.56 18.46 -13.99
C GLN A 303 8.98 17.33 -13.14
N THR A 304 8.06 17.68 -12.22
CA THR A 304 7.38 16.70 -11.36
C THR A 304 6.48 15.79 -12.19
N ILE A 305 5.63 16.34 -13.06
CA ILE A 305 4.76 15.56 -13.96
C ILE A 305 5.61 14.58 -14.79
N LYS A 306 6.69 15.06 -15.43
CA LYS A 306 7.60 14.22 -16.21
C LYS A 306 8.28 13.15 -15.37
N THR A 307 8.81 13.49 -14.19
CA THR A 307 9.55 12.57 -13.32
C THR A 307 8.66 11.42 -12.83
N TYR A 308 7.36 11.71 -12.63
CA TYR A 308 6.38 10.74 -12.14
C TYR A 308 5.42 10.25 -13.24
N SER A 309 5.68 10.53 -14.52
CA SER A 309 4.91 10.00 -15.64
C SER A 309 5.09 8.50 -15.89
N PRO A 310 6.29 7.86 -15.65
CA PRO A 310 6.43 6.43 -15.91
C PRO A 310 5.47 5.58 -15.07
N ALA A 311 4.92 4.53 -15.69
CA ALA A 311 3.99 3.57 -15.06
C ALA A 311 4.59 2.87 -13.82
N TYR A 312 5.91 2.83 -13.70
CA TYR A 312 6.62 2.30 -12.53
C TYR A 312 7.58 3.33 -11.97
N THR A 313 7.58 3.48 -10.65
CA THR A 313 8.43 4.46 -9.97
C THR A 313 9.09 3.90 -8.73
N SER A 314 10.32 4.32 -8.44
CA SER A 314 10.97 4.15 -7.14
C SER A 314 10.57 5.25 -6.14
N GLY A 315 9.80 6.25 -6.56
CA GLY A 315 9.45 7.43 -5.76
C GLY A 315 8.80 7.10 -4.42
N TYR A 316 7.93 6.09 -4.37
CA TYR A 316 7.31 5.68 -3.11
C TYR A 316 8.32 5.12 -2.09
N PHE A 317 9.31 4.34 -2.55
CA PHE A 317 10.38 3.86 -1.67
C PHE A 317 11.29 4.98 -1.21
N LEU A 318 11.65 5.90 -2.10
CA LEU A 318 12.44 7.08 -1.74
C LEU A 318 11.69 7.93 -0.71
N ASN A 319 10.41 8.21 -0.94
CA ASN A 319 9.57 8.94 0.00
C ASN A 319 9.50 8.23 1.37
N SER A 320 9.40 6.91 1.38
CA SER A 320 9.34 6.09 2.62
C SER A 320 10.62 6.18 3.48
N ILE A 321 11.72 6.69 2.94
CA ILE A 321 13.01 6.91 3.65
C ILE A 321 13.39 8.39 3.70
N ASP A 322 12.40 9.28 3.60
CA ASP A 322 12.55 10.73 3.62
C ASP A 322 13.43 11.29 2.48
N MET A 323 13.39 10.64 1.31
CA MET A 323 14.00 11.09 0.06
C MET A 323 12.92 11.37 -0.99
N GLN A 324 13.27 12.13 -2.02
CA GLN A 324 12.43 12.37 -3.20
C GLN A 324 13.17 12.05 -4.48
N LYS A 325 12.41 11.73 -5.53
CA LYS A 325 12.93 11.56 -6.87
C LYS A 325 12.84 12.90 -7.59
N THR A 326 13.98 13.43 -8.03
CA THR A 326 14.06 14.67 -8.85
C THR A 326 14.54 14.32 -10.25
N ALA A 327 14.51 15.29 -11.16
CA ALA A 327 15.05 15.15 -12.51
C ALA A 327 16.53 14.78 -12.52
N GLU A 328 17.31 15.24 -11.53
CA GLU A 328 18.73 14.98 -11.37
C GLU A 328 19.03 13.65 -10.66
N GLY A 329 18.03 13.03 -10.02
CA GLY A 329 18.16 11.80 -9.27
C GLY A 329 17.58 11.84 -7.85
N PRO A 330 17.90 10.86 -6.99
CA PRO A 330 17.41 10.84 -5.62
C PRO A 330 18.01 11.97 -4.77
N ALA A 331 17.19 12.77 -4.12
CA ALA A 331 17.60 13.84 -3.21
C ALA A 331 16.94 13.65 -1.83
N LEU A 332 17.56 14.20 -0.78
CA LEU A 332 16.93 14.24 0.55
C LEU A 332 15.83 15.31 0.55
N ARG A 333 14.68 15.00 1.18
CA ARG A 333 13.63 15.99 1.43
C ARG A 333 14.10 17.07 2.41
N ASP A 334 13.41 18.17 2.43
CA ASP A 334 13.64 19.24 3.40
C ASP A 334 13.44 18.73 4.84
N GLN A 335 14.10 19.37 5.80
CA GLN A 335 14.17 18.84 7.17
C GLN A 335 12.80 18.76 7.86
N ASP A 336 11.91 19.66 7.56
CA ASP A 336 10.53 19.75 8.07
C ASP A 336 9.59 18.68 7.45
N GLU A 337 9.92 18.16 6.29
CA GLU A 337 9.18 17.09 5.61
C GLU A 337 9.61 15.66 6.02
N ARG A 338 10.75 15.52 6.73
CA ARG A 338 11.31 14.22 7.13
C ARG A 338 10.60 13.66 8.34
N ILE A 339 9.66 12.75 8.11
CA ILE A 339 8.84 12.16 9.18
C ILE A 339 8.97 10.64 9.28
N TYR A 340 9.28 9.94 8.16
CA TYR A 340 9.21 8.46 8.13
C TYR A 340 10.38 7.82 8.88
N GLY A 341 11.61 8.31 8.72
CA GLY A 341 12.77 7.83 9.46
C GLY A 341 12.59 7.99 10.97
N LEU A 342 12.07 9.14 11.42
CA LEU A 342 11.73 9.37 12.82
C LEU A 342 10.67 8.38 13.33
N LEU A 343 9.63 8.11 12.52
CA LEU A 343 8.56 7.18 12.91
C LEU A 343 9.05 5.73 12.96
N PHE A 344 9.90 5.29 12.02
CA PHE A 344 10.54 3.98 12.09
C PHE A 344 11.39 3.82 13.34
N GLN A 345 12.27 4.79 13.63
CA GLN A 345 13.09 4.78 14.84
C GLN A 345 12.22 4.74 16.11
N ARG A 346 11.20 5.61 16.17
CA ARG A 346 10.26 5.66 17.30
C ARG A 346 9.53 4.33 17.48
N THR A 347 9.04 3.73 16.42
CA THR A 347 8.35 2.43 16.46
C THR A 347 9.26 1.35 17.04
N MET A 348 10.53 1.27 16.57
CA MET A 348 11.50 0.30 17.08
C MET A 348 11.80 0.49 18.56
N ILE A 349 12.08 1.72 18.98
CA ILE A 349 12.42 2.04 20.38
C ILE A 349 11.22 1.76 21.29
N MET A 350 10.03 2.25 20.95
CA MET A 350 8.84 2.05 21.78
C MET A 350 8.43 0.58 21.85
N SER A 351 8.51 -0.17 20.76
CA SER A 351 8.24 -1.62 20.75
C SER A 351 9.23 -2.39 21.63
N MET A 352 10.49 -1.98 21.64
CA MET A 352 11.50 -2.55 22.55
C MET A 352 11.17 -2.26 24.01
N ILE A 353 10.81 -1.01 24.35
CA ILE A 353 10.43 -0.63 25.71
C ILE A 353 9.19 -1.40 26.16
N ILE A 354 8.16 -1.54 25.30
CA ILE A 354 6.95 -2.32 25.59
C ILE A 354 7.32 -3.79 25.85
N THR A 355 8.19 -4.37 25.03
CA THR A 355 8.64 -5.76 25.19
C THR A 355 9.37 -5.95 26.53
N ILE A 356 10.31 -5.07 26.85
CA ILE A 356 11.04 -5.09 28.13
C ILE A 356 10.07 -4.94 29.31
N SER A 357 9.12 -4.01 29.23
CA SER A 357 8.08 -3.81 30.25
C SER A 357 7.24 -5.08 30.45
N CYS A 358 6.85 -5.73 29.35
CA CYS A 358 6.12 -7.01 29.39
C CYS A 358 6.96 -8.14 29.99
N ILE A 359 8.28 -8.20 29.77
CA ILE A 359 9.18 -9.17 30.42
C ILE A 359 9.21 -8.92 31.91
N LEU A 360 9.47 -7.68 32.34
CA LEU A 360 9.62 -7.31 33.73
C LEU A 360 8.36 -7.59 34.55
N LEU A 361 7.19 -7.28 33.98
CA LEU A 361 5.89 -7.51 34.65
C LEU A 361 5.42 -8.96 34.50
N GLY A 362 5.64 -9.58 33.34
CA GLY A 362 5.16 -10.92 33.04
C GLY A 362 5.97 -12.04 33.69
N TYR A 363 7.29 -11.85 33.86
CA TYR A 363 8.16 -12.89 34.43
C TYR A 363 7.77 -13.31 35.83
N PRO A 364 7.55 -12.38 36.80
CA PRO A 364 7.09 -12.73 38.13
C PRO A 364 5.75 -13.47 38.12
N ILE A 365 4.82 -13.04 37.26
CA ILE A 365 3.50 -13.65 37.14
C ILE A 365 3.62 -15.07 36.55
N ALA A 366 4.37 -15.27 35.49
CA ALA A 366 4.61 -16.58 34.89
C ALA A 366 5.32 -17.54 35.87
N TYR A 367 6.32 -17.02 36.59
CA TYR A 367 7.01 -17.78 37.65
C TYR A 367 6.04 -18.23 38.76
N LEU A 368 5.18 -17.32 39.21
CA LEU A 368 4.17 -17.63 40.24
C LEU A 368 3.21 -18.71 39.74
N LEU A 369 2.67 -18.56 38.55
CA LEU A 369 1.75 -19.52 37.92
C LEU A 369 2.38 -20.91 37.79
N ALA A 370 3.65 -20.99 37.37
CA ALA A 370 4.35 -22.25 37.16
C ALA A 370 4.67 -23.01 38.46
N ASN A 371 4.71 -22.31 39.61
CA ASN A 371 5.07 -22.90 40.89
C ASN A 371 3.89 -23.09 41.87
N LEU A 372 2.69 -22.62 41.51
CA LEU A 372 1.47 -22.79 42.30
C LEU A 372 0.75 -24.10 42.02
N PRO A 373 -0.07 -24.61 43.00
CA PRO A 373 -0.96 -25.74 42.76
C PRO A 373 -1.89 -25.47 41.56
N MET A 374 -2.15 -26.49 40.74
CA MET A 374 -2.89 -26.38 39.48
C MET A 374 -4.24 -25.65 39.61
N ARG A 375 -4.99 -25.86 40.68
CA ARG A 375 -6.28 -25.17 40.91
C ARG A 375 -6.11 -23.66 41.01
N THR A 376 -5.14 -23.21 41.79
CA THR A 376 -4.83 -21.79 42.01
C THR A 376 -4.20 -21.17 40.76
N ALA A 377 -3.29 -21.90 40.10
CA ALA A 377 -2.69 -21.46 38.84
C ALA A 377 -3.75 -21.25 37.76
N ASN A 378 -4.70 -22.17 37.59
CA ASN A 378 -5.78 -22.02 36.63
C ASN A 378 -6.70 -20.83 36.93
N MET A 379 -7.03 -20.58 38.21
CA MET A 379 -7.83 -19.42 38.58
C MET A 379 -7.10 -18.09 38.26
N LEU A 380 -5.81 -18.00 38.59
CA LEU A 380 -5.00 -16.83 38.27
C LEU A 380 -4.79 -16.68 36.74
N MET A 381 -4.68 -17.79 36.03
CA MET A 381 -4.58 -17.77 34.57
C MET A 381 -5.84 -17.16 33.92
N ILE A 382 -7.03 -17.43 34.47
CA ILE A 382 -8.27 -16.79 34.01
C ILE A 382 -8.19 -15.26 34.16
N LEU A 383 -7.61 -14.76 35.29
CA LEU A 383 -7.42 -13.32 35.49
C LEU A 383 -6.43 -12.73 34.46
N VAL A 384 -5.35 -13.45 34.14
CA VAL A 384 -4.39 -13.02 33.11
C VAL A 384 -5.06 -12.95 31.72
N LEU A 385 -5.98 -13.88 31.45
CA LEU A 385 -6.69 -13.95 30.16
C LEU A 385 -7.94 -13.07 30.10
N LEU A 386 -8.41 -12.54 31.22
CA LEU A 386 -9.62 -11.70 31.29
C LEU A 386 -9.61 -10.54 30.29
N PRO A 387 -8.50 -9.84 30.03
CA PRO A 387 -8.45 -8.80 29.00
C PRO A 387 -8.84 -9.29 27.60
N PHE A 388 -8.66 -10.56 27.25
CA PHE A 388 -9.04 -11.07 25.92
C PHE A 388 -10.56 -11.14 25.70
N TRP A 389 -11.34 -11.21 26.77
CA TRP A 389 -12.81 -11.25 26.66
C TRP A 389 -13.44 -9.86 26.47
N THR A 390 -12.65 -8.81 26.55
CA THR A 390 -13.09 -7.44 26.26
C THR A 390 -12.55 -6.99 24.91
N SER A 391 -13.33 -6.15 24.19
CA SER A 391 -12.88 -5.63 22.91
C SER A 391 -11.63 -4.73 23.07
N LEU A 392 -10.80 -4.70 22.03
CA LEU A 392 -9.61 -3.84 22.00
C LEU A 392 -9.97 -2.37 22.17
N LEU A 393 -11.03 -1.90 21.48
CA LEU A 393 -11.47 -0.50 21.57
C LEU A 393 -11.93 -0.13 22.98
N VAL A 394 -12.66 -1.01 23.66
CA VAL A 394 -13.10 -0.77 25.05
C VAL A 394 -11.90 -0.64 25.97
N ARG A 395 -10.93 -1.54 25.86
CA ARG A 395 -9.70 -1.47 26.68
C ARG A 395 -8.91 -0.19 26.42
N THR A 396 -8.75 0.17 25.15
CA THR A 396 -8.00 1.38 24.77
C THR A 396 -8.73 2.65 25.21
N SER A 397 -10.06 2.69 25.07
CA SER A 397 -10.88 3.81 25.55
C SER A 397 -10.84 3.93 27.08
N ALA A 398 -10.84 2.81 27.81
CA ALA A 398 -10.65 2.82 29.27
C ALA A 398 -9.29 3.43 29.64
N TRP A 399 -8.19 3.05 28.97
CA TRP A 399 -6.89 3.67 29.16
C TRP A 399 -6.88 5.16 28.82
N LYS A 400 -7.60 5.56 27.74
CA LYS A 400 -7.75 6.98 27.39
C LYS A 400 -8.36 7.78 28.54
N VAL A 401 -9.41 7.27 29.18
CA VAL A 401 -10.05 7.91 30.34
C VAL A 401 -9.15 7.91 31.56
N MET A 402 -8.52 6.77 31.86
CA MET A 402 -7.67 6.62 33.07
C MET A 402 -6.43 7.53 33.04
N LEU A 403 -5.83 7.74 31.86
CA LEU A 403 -4.59 8.52 31.68
C LEU A 403 -4.82 10.02 31.50
N GLN A 404 -6.07 10.50 31.46
CA GLN A 404 -6.34 11.94 31.38
C GLN A 404 -5.80 12.70 32.60
N GLN A 405 -5.57 14.02 32.44
CA GLN A 405 -5.14 14.87 33.56
C GLN A 405 -6.14 14.85 34.72
N GLN A 406 -7.44 14.83 34.40
CA GLN A 406 -8.53 14.66 35.37
C GLN A 406 -9.03 13.21 35.42
N GLY A 407 -8.14 12.26 35.15
CA GLY A 407 -8.45 10.83 35.14
C GLY A 407 -8.12 10.14 36.45
N VAL A 408 -8.64 8.92 36.58
CA VAL A 408 -8.55 8.11 37.83
C VAL A 408 -7.12 7.96 38.36
N ILE A 409 -6.12 7.79 37.47
CA ILE A 409 -4.72 7.61 37.92
C ILE A 409 -4.20 8.89 38.60
N ASN A 410 -4.44 10.07 37.99
CA ASN A 410 -4.07 11.33 38.63
C ASN A 410 -4.83 11.57 39.92
N ASP A 411 -6.13 11.26 39.98
CA ASP A 411 -6.90 11.38 41.24
C ASP A 411 -6.32 10.53 42.35
N VAL A 412 -5.91 9.29 42.08
CA VAL A 412 -5.25 8.41 43.03
C VAL A 412 -3.88 8.97 43.47
N LEU A 413 -3.08 9.51 42.54
CA LEU A 413 -1.78 10.11 42.82
C LEU A 413 -1.91 11.36 43.72
N VAL A 414 -2.91 12.20 43.46
CA VAL A 414 -3.23 13.37 44.29
C VAL A 414 -3.71 12.93 45.68
N TRP A 415 -4.60 11.92 45.74
CA TRP A 415 -5.10 11.40 47.00
C TRP A 415 -3.96 10.79 47.87
N LEU A 416 -2.96 10.14 47.25
CA LEU A 416 -1.78 9.62 47.93
C LEU A 416 -0.77 10.72 48.29
N GLY A 417 -1.00 11.98 47.89
CA GLY A 417 -0.08 13.10 48.12
C GLY A 417 1.22 13.03 47.32
N MET A 418 1.26 12.21 46.26
CA MET A 418 2.42 12.07 45.38
C MET A 418 2.53 13.21 44.35
N VAL A 419 1.40 13.80 43.97
CA VAL A 419 1.29 14.89 42.98
C VAL A 419 0.31 15.93 43.53
N ALA A 420 0.61 17.21 43.35
CA ALA A 420 -0.33 18.26 43.75
C ALA A 420 -1.43 18.41 42.70
N ASP A 421 -2.61 18.86 43.10
CA ASP A 421 -3.79 18.95 42.22
C ASP A 421 -3.61 19.94 41.07
N ASP A 422 -2.78 20.97 41.24
CA ASP A 422 -2.42 21.99 40.25
C ASP A 422 -1.30 21.53 39.28
N SER A 423 -0.60 20.42 39.61
CA SER A 423 0.52 19.88 38.83
C SER A 423 0.32 18.43 38.39
N ARG A 424 -0.92 18.09 37.99
CA ARG A 424 -1.28 16.74 37.50
C ARG A 424 -0.47 16.33 36.27
N LEU A 425 -0.09 15.07 36.23
CA LEU A 425 0.76 14.51 35.18
C LEU A 425 0.04 14.42 33.83
N THR A 426 0.71 14.82 32.75
CA THR A 426 0.23 14.62 31.37
C THR A 426 0.65 13.23 30.90
N MET A 427 -0.23 12.23 31.08
CA MET A 427 0.04 10.82 30.76
C MET A 427 -0.60 10.35 29.45
N ILE A 428 -1.48 11.16 28.86
CA ILE A 428 -2.17 10.86 27.60
C ILE A 428 -1.63 11.72 26.45
N ASN A 429 -1.88 11.30 25.23
CA ASN A 429 -1.46 11.94 23.96
C ASN A 429 0.06 12.07 23.85
N ASN A 430 0.78 11.06 24.35
CA ASN A 430 2.24 11.00 24.31
C ASN A 430 2.75 9.54 24.29
N GLN A 431 4.07 9.37 24.19
CA GLN A 431 4.73 8.05 24.17
C GLN A 431 4.44 7.23 25.42
N PHE A 432 4.38 7.88 26.61
CA PHE A 432 4.10 7.19 27.87
C PHE A 432 2.73 6.51 27.85
N GLY A 433 1.69 7.23 27.41
CA GLY A 433 0.34 6.68 27.30
C GLY A 433 0.29 5.47 26.37
N THR A 434 0.98 5.54 25.24
CA THR A 434 1.09 4.41 24.31
C THR A 434 1.79 3.22 24.95
N ILE A 435 2.95 3.42 25.60
CA ILE A 435 3.72 2.34 26.23
C ILE A 435 2.88 1.64 27.30
N VAL A 436 2.21 2.39 28.18
CA VAL A 436 1.41 1.82 29.27
C VAL A 436 0.22 1.01 28.73
N ALA A 437 -0.55 1.59 27.81
CA ALA A 437 -1.71 0.92 27.24
C ALA A 437 -1.31 -0.33 26.46
N MET A 438 -0.26 -0.25 25.64
CA MET A 438 0.26 -1.36 24.84
C MET A 438 0.85 -2.46 25.72
N THR A 439 1.59 -2.12 26.79
CA THR A 439 2.11 -3.09 27.74
C THR A 439 0.98 -3.90 28.38
N HIS A 440 -0.09 -3.24 28.83
CA HIS A 440 -1.26 -3.93 29.38
C HIS A 440 -1.93 -4.88 28.36
N ILE A 441 -2.07 -4.42 27.13
CA ILE A 441 -2.72 -5.21 26.04
C ILE A 441 -1.89 -6.43 25.68
N LEU A 442 -0.56 -6.28 25.62
CA LEU A 442 0.37 -7.32 25.16
C LEU A 442 0.91 -8.22 26.27
N LEU A 443 0.71 -7.84 27.54
CA LEU A 443 1.21 -8.60 28.70
C LEU A 443 0.80 -10.08 28.71
N PRO A 444 -0.44 -10.48 28.41
CA PRO A 444 -0.82 -11.89 28.33
C PRO A 444 -0.05 -12.68 27.27
N PHE A 445 0.27 -12.06 26.13
CA PHE A 445 1.07 -12.69 25.07
C PHE A 445 2.52 -12.95 25.48
N MET A 446 3.02 -12.23 26.48
CA MET A 446 4.31 -12.49 27.10
C MET A 446 4.21 -13.59 28.17
N ILE A 447 3.17 -13.55 29.02
CA ILE A 447 3.01 -14.49 30.14
C ILE A 447 2.80 -15.91 29.64
N LEU A 448 1.98 -16.13 28.61
CA LEU A 448 1.62 -17.47 28.15
C LEU A 448 2.82 -18.31 27.66
N PRO A 449 3.71 -17.83 26.76
CA PRO A 449 4.89 -18.59 26.37
C PRO A 449 5.86 -18.81 27.53
N MET A 450 6.07 -17.81 28.38
CA MET A 450 6.92 -17.97 29.56
C MET A 450 6.36 -19.03 30.51
N TYR A 451 5.07 -18.99 30.84
CA TYR A 451 4.41 -19.98 31.66
C TYR A 451 4.51 -21.40 31.04
N SER A 452 4.27 -21.53 29.74
CA SER A 452 4.36 -22.81 29.04
C SER A 452 5.73 -23.46 29.23
N VAL A 453 6.81 -22.71 29.05
CA VAL A 453 8.18 -23.23 29.25
C VAL A 453 8.47 -23.45 30.73
N MET A 454 8.14 -22.50 31.59
CA MET A 454 8.43 -22.61 33.03
C MET A 454 7.69 -23.78 33.70
N SER A 455 6.49 -24.12 33.28
CA SER A 455 5.70 -25.23 33.83
C SER A 455 6.29 -26.61 33.48
N THR A 456 7.14 -26.70 32.48
CA THR A 456 7.82 -27.95 32.08
C THR A 456 9.16 -28.15 32.82
N ILE A 457 9.67 -27.14 33.53
CA ILE A 457 10.95 -27.24 34.27
C ILE A 457 10.78 -28.18 35.48
N PRO A 458 11.49 -29.33 35.51
CA PRO A 458 11.35 -30.28 36.63
C PRO A 458 11.80 -29.68 37.94
N PRO A 459 10.99 -29.77 39.01
CA PRO A 459 11.37 -29.24 40.35
C PRO A 459 12.56 -29.96 40.96
N THR A 460 12.93 -31.13 40.42
CA THR A 460 14.11 -31.90 40.82
C THR A 460 15.42 -31.13 40.64
N TYR A 461 15.56 -30.29 39.61
CA TYR A 461 16.76 -29.49 39.39
C TYR A 461 16.98 -28.46 40.51
N VAL A 462 15.90 -27.79 40.93
CA VAL A 462 15.92 -26.83 42.05
C VAL A 462 16.24 -27.55 43.34
N ARG A 463 15.67 -28.74 43.60
CA ARG A 463 15.93 -29.55 44.80
C ARG A 463 17.37 -30.05 44.82
N ALA A 464 17.91 -30.53 43.70
CA ALA A 464 19.29 -31.00 43.61
C ALA A 464 20.29 -29.87 43.89
N ALA A 465 20.08 -28.68 43.32
CA ALA A 465 20.91 -27.52 43.59
C ALA A 465 20.94 -27.14 45.10
N LYS A 466 19.77 -27.15 45.74
CA LYS A 466 19.65 -26.88 47.17
C LYS A 466 20.32 -27.97 48.01
N SER A 467 20.23 -29.25 47.64
CA SER A 467 20.90 -30.35 48.29
C SER A 467 22.44 -30.25 48.22
N LEU A 468 22.95 -29.61 47.17
CA LEU A 468 24.37 -29.27 47.00
C LEU A 468 24.78 -27.97 47.72
N GLY A 469 23.90 -27.39 48.57
CA GLY A 469 24.20 -26.20 49.37
C GLY A 469 23.93 -24.86 48.69
N ALA A 470 23.31 -24.82 47.51
CA ALA A 470 22.98 -23.56 46.84
C ALA A 470 21.86 -22.81 47.58
N THR A 471 22.03 -21.50 47.75
CA THR A 471 20.98 -20.60 48.27
C THR A 471 19.82 -20.46 47.27
N ASN A 472 18.66 -19.98 47.73
CA ASN A 472 17.52 -19.70 46.83
C ASN A 472 17.88 -18.77 45.67
N TRP A 473 18.68 -17.73 45.94
CA TRP A 473 19.17 -16.77 44.96
C TRP A 473 20.08 -17.42 43.92
N THR A 474 21.06 -18.21 44.37
CA THR A 474 21.97 -18.94 43.48
C THR A 474 21.23 -19.97 42.62
N THR A 475 20.29 -20.72 43.24
CA THR A 475 19.45 -21.70 42.53
C THR A 475 18.59 -21.04 41.46
N PHE A 476 18.00 -19.88 41.79
CA PHE A 476 17.20 -19.13 40.81
C PHE A 476 18.07 -18.70 39.63
N TRP A 477 19.15 -17.96 39.85
CA TRP A 477 19.92 -17.37 38.73
C TRP A 477 20.78 -18.37 37.95
N ARG A 478 21.25 -19.44 38.57
CA ARG A 478 22.15 -20.42 37.92
C ARG A 478 21.43 -21.66 37.39
N VAL A 479 20.25 -21.98 37.90
CA VAL A 479 19.54 -23.20 37.52
C VAL A 479 18.20 -22.93 36.89
N TYR A 480 17.34 -22.13 37.52
CA TYR A 480 15.97 -21.92 37.04
C TYR A 480 15.91 -20.91 35.91
N PHE A 481 16.51 -19.71 36.08
CA PHE A 481 16.47 -18.64 35.11
C PHE A 481 17.00 -19.05 33.72
N PRO A 482 18.17 -19.72 33.58
CA PRO A 482 18.66 -20.14 32.26
C PRO A 482 17.70 -21.09 31.54
N GLN A 483 16.98 -21.95 32.27
CA GLN A 483 15.99 -22.86 31.69
C GLN A 483 14.70 -22.13 31.28
N SER A 484 14.41 -20.98 31.85
CA SER A 484 13.25 -20.15 31.46
C SER A 484 13.52 -19.21 30.28
N VAL A 485 14.79 -19.00 29.86
CA VAL A 485 15.19 -18.12 28.76
C VAL A 485 14.48 -18.43 27.44
N PRO A 486 14.28 -19.70 27.03
CA PRO A 486 13.52 -20.00 25.82
C PRO A 486 12.07 -19.47 25.87
N GLY A 487 11.43 -19.47 27.03
CA GLY A 487 10.10 -18.91 27.22
C GLY A 487 10.08 -17.37 27.13
N ILE A 488 11.10 -16.71 27.71
CA ILE A 488 11.31 -15.27 27.56
C ILE A 488 11.49 -14.92 26.09
N GLY A 489 12.33 -15.68 25.37
CA GLY A 489 12.59 -15.47 23.97
C GLY A 489 11.32 -15.59 23.12
N ALA A 490 10.57 -16.66 23.27
CA ALA A 490 9.32 -16.88 22.53
C ALA A 490 8.29 -15.77 22.78
N GLY A 491 8.12 -15.37 24.06
CA GLY A 491 7.24 -14.24 24.41
C GLY A 491 7.73 -12.91 23.86
N SER A 492 9.04 -12.67 23.90
CA SER A 492 9.64 -11.40 23.46
C SER A 492 9.44 -11.17 21.95
N ILE A 493 9.70 -12.18 21.12
CA ILE A 493 9.52 -12.04 19.69
C ILE A 493 8.04 -11.83 19.34
N LEU A 494 7.13 -12.55 19.99
CA LEU A 494 5.71 -12.41 19.77
C LEU A 494 5.22 -11.00 20.13
N VAL A 495 5.56 -10.51 21.31
CA VAL A 495 5.17 -9.18 21.79
C VAL A 495 5.79 -8.08 20.94
N PHE A 496 7.07 -8.21 20.57
CA PHE A 496 7.77 -7.23 19.76
C PHE A 496 7.16 -7.10 18.36
N ILE A 497 6.89 -8.22 17.67
CA ILE A 497 6.27 -8.22 16.34
C ILE A 497 4.84 -7.66 16.40
N LEU A 498 4.06 -8.09 17.38
CA LEU A 498 2.71 -7.55 17.59
C LEU A 498 2.75 -6.04 17.85
N SER A 499 3.68 -5.57 18.70
CA SER A 499 3.81 -4.15 19.02
C SER A 499 4.10 -3.28 17.82
N ILE A 500 5.00 -3.70 16.92
CA ILE A 500 5.33 -2.97 15.68
C ILE A 500 4.11 -2.81 14.77
N GLY A 501 3.28 -3.85 14.66
CA GLY A 501 2.11 -3.85 13.77
C GLY A 501 0.88 -3.15 14.34
N TYR A 502 0.89 -2.79 15.63
CA TYR A 502 -0.27 -2.12 16.25
C TYR A 502 -0.39 -0.67 15.79
N TYR A 503 -1.62 -0.25 15.43
CA TYR A 503 -1.92 1.15 15.10
C TYR A 503 -3.11 1.72 15.86
N ILE A 504 -4.12 0.90 16.20
CA ILE A 504 -5.37 1.38 16.84
C ILE A 504 -5.10 2.03 18.21
N THR A 505 -4.33 1.35 19.06
CA THR A 505 -4.04 1.87 20.42
C THR A 505 -3.16 3.12 20.38
N PRO A 506 -2.03 3.16 19.63
CA PRO A 506 -1.25 4.39 19.48
C PRO A 506 -2.07 5.57 18.92
N GLU A 507 -3.00 5.33 17.98
CA GLU A 507 -3.88 6.37 17.43
C GLU A 507 -4.76 7.02 18.50
N ILE A 508 -5.30 6.23 19.42
CA ILE A 508 -6.27 6.70 20.43
C ILE A 508 -5.60 7.40 21.60
N VAL A 509 -4.43 6.91 22.05
CA VAL A 509 -3.78 7.38 23.29
C VAL A 509 -2.44 8.07 23.09
N GLY A 510 -1.83 7.96 21.92
CA GLY A 510 -0.44 8.37 21.67
C GLY A 510 -0.27 9.83 21.25
N GLY A 511 -1.31 10.45 20.67
CA GLY A 511 -1.17 11.77 20.05
C GLY A 511 -0.05 11.81 18.99
N THR A 512 0.46 12.99 18.66
CA THR A 512 1.48 13.14 17.61
C THR A 512 2.85 12.52 17.95
N SER A 513 3.20 12.45 19.24
CA SER A 513 4.49 11.93 19.68
C SER A 513 4.48 10.43 19.99
N GLY A 514 3.30 9.81 20.14
CA GLY A 514 3.14 8.40 20.52
C GLY A 514 2.65 7.47 19.41
N ILE A 515 2.47 7.97 18.17
CA ILE A 515 2.10 7.16 17.00
C ILE A 515 3.30 6.42 16.41
N PHE A 516 3.01 5.32 15.73
CA PHE A 516 3.95 4.42 15.07
C PHE A 516 3.92 4.59 13.54
N ILE A 517 4.86 3.96 12.84
CA ILE A 517 4.84 3.91 11.38
C ILE A 517 3.58 3.23 10.85
N SER A 518 3.05 2.22 11.54
CA SER A 518 1.80 1.54 11.22
C SER A 518 0.57 2.46 11.21
N ASN A 519 0.58 3.55 12.00
CA ASN A 519 -0.45 4.60 11.94
C ASN A 519 -0.42 5.35 10.60
N ARG A 520 0.77 5.67 10.07
CA ARG A 520 0.92 6.32 8.77
C ARG A 520 0.54 5.41 7.62
N ILE A 521 0.88 4.11 7.71
CA ILE A 521 0.42 3.12 6.73
C ILE A 521 -1.11 3.08 6.71
N ALA A 522 -1.76 2.98 7.88
CA ALA A 522 -3.21 2.99 7.99
C ALA A 522 -3.84 4.30 7.45
N TYR A 523 -3.23 5.46 7.74
CA TYR A 523 -3.65 6.76 7.21
C TYR A 523 -3.59 6.79 5.67
N HIS A 524 -2.50 6.29 5.07
CA HIS A 524 -2.34 6.27 3.61
C HIS A 524 -3.29 5.29 2.92
N ILE A 525 -3.76 4.25 3.62
CA ILE A 525 -4.78 3.34 3.09
C ILE A 525 -6.20 3.94 3.18
N SER A 526 -6.55 4.55 4.31
CA SER A 526 -7.94 4.90 4.64
C SER A 526 -8.30 6.36 4.39
N SER A 527 -7.34 7.29 4.50
CA SER A 527 -7.61 8.73 4.47
C SER A 527 -7.02 9.41 3.24
N SER A 528 -5.72 9.23 2.98
CA SER A 528 -5.08 9.85 1.83
C SER A 528 -5.18 9.03 0.54
N LEU A 529 -5.60 7.76 0.63
CA LEU A 529 -5.74 6.81 -0.47
C LEU A 529 -4.46 6.66 -1.33
N ASN A 530 -3.30 6.98 -0.77
CA ASN A 530 -2.00 6.79 -1.41
C ASN A 530 -1.51 5.35 -1.18
N TRP A 531 -2.11 4.41 -1.91
CA TRP A 531 -1.84 2.99 -1.79
C TRP A 531 -0.38 2.62 -2.08
N GLY A 532 0.26 3.31 -3.05
CA GLY A 532 1.66 3.08 -3.41
C GLY A 532 2.61 3.38 -2.24
N LEU A 533 2.43 4.53 -1.59
CA LEU A 533 3.23 4.91 -0.41
C LEU A 533 2.95 4.01 0.80
N ALA A 534 1.67 3.69 1.05
CA ALA A 534 1.30 2.73 2.09
C ALA A 534 1.98 1.36 1.87
N ALA A 535 1.98 0.88 0.62
CA ALA A 535 2.60 -0.38 0.23
C ALA A 535 4.14 -0.33 0.38
N ALA A 536 4.79 0.77 0.01
CA ALA A 536 6.24 0.94 0.17
C ALA A 536 6.64 0.95 1.66
N LEU A 537 5.94 1.74 2.50
CA LEU A 537 6.14 1.77 3.95
C LEU A 537 5.91 0.39 4.58
N GLY A 538 4.84 -0.31 4.17
CA GLY A 538 4.53 -1.67 4.61
C GLY A 538 5.59 -2.68 4.20
N THR A 539 6.14 -2.55 2.99
CA THR A 539 7.22 -3.40 2.48
C THR A 539 8.51 -3.21 3.28
N ILE A 540 8.90 -1.95 3.56
CA ILE A 540 10.08 -1.66 4.40
C ILE A 540 9.88 -2.23 5.81
N LEU A 541 8.68 -2.05 6.38
CA LEU A 541 8.35 -2.59 7.70
C LEU A 541 8.41 -4.13 7.71
N LEU A 542 7.86 -4.79 6.69
CA LEU A 542 7.92 -6.24 6.54
C LEU A 542 9.37 -6.74 6.46
N VAL A 543 10.20 -6.11 5.62
CA VAL A 543 11.63 -6.46 5.50
C VAL A 543 12.35 -6.26 6.83
N ALA A 544 12.10 -5.15 7.53
CA ALA A 544 12.68 -4.89 8.85
C ALA A 544 12.30 -5.96 9.87
N VAL A 545 11.03 -6.35 9.93
CA VAL A 545 10.54 -7.41 10.83
C VAL A 545 11.16 -8.77 10.47
N LEU A 546 11.27 -9.12 9.19
CA LEU A 546 11.89 -10.38 8.76
C LEU A 546 13.38 -10.42 9.09
N LEU A 547 14.11 -9.32 8.92
CA LEU A 547 15.52 -9.20 9.31
C LEU A 547 15.69 -9.35 10.83
N LEU A 548 14.84 -8.70 11.61
CA LEU A 548 14.85 -8.83 13.07
C LEU A 548 14.51 -10.26 13.52
N TYR A 549 13.52 -10.89 12.89
CA TYR A 549 13.19 -12.30 13.13
C TYR A 549 14.37 -13.21 12.82
N TRP A 550 15.01 -13.04 11.67
CA TRP A 550 16.18 -13.82 11.29
C TRP A 550 17.36 -13.61 12.26
N ALA A 551 17.64 -12.37 12.66
CA ALA A 551 18.69 -12.06 13.62
C ALA A 551 18.40 -12.72 14.99
N TYR A 552 17.16 -12.63 15.44
CA TYR A 552 16.70 -13.26 16.66
C TYR A 552 16.86 -14.80 16.61
N ASP A 553 16.41 -15.44 15.54
CA ASP A 553 16.54 -16.89 15.34
C ASP A 553 18.01 -17.33 15.38
N ARG A 554 18.88 -16.54 14.78
CA ARG A 554 20.33 -16.80 14.79
C ARG A 554 20.97 -16.67 16.17
N ILE A 555 20.49 -15.75 17.02
CA ILE A 555 21.04 -15.48 18.36
C ILE A 555 20.48 -16.48 19.39
N VAL A 556 19.18 -16.71 19.40
CA VAL A 556 18.48 -17.52 20.40
C VAL A 556 18.44 -19.00 20.01
N GLY A 557 18.48 -19.30 18.70
CA GLY A 557 18.49 -20.67 18.17
C GLY A 557 17.21 -21.41 18.49
N ILE A 558 16.13 -21.11 17.75
CA ILE A 558 14.81 -21.79 17.92
C ILE A 558 14.94 -23.31 17.74
N ASP A 559 15.89 -23.79 16.94
CA ASP A 559 16.20 -25.22 16.78
C ASP A 559 16.69 -25.90 18.07
N ASN A 560 17.18 -25.15 19.06
CA ASN A 560 17.55 -25.68 20.37
C ASN A 560 16.36 -25.78 21.34
N VAL A 561 15.22 -25.21 21.01
CA VAL A 561 13.93 -25.38 21.71
C VAL A 561 13.22 -26.61 21.14
N LYS A 562 13.90 -27.75 21.03
CA LYS A 562 13.21 -29.02 20.92
C LYS A 562 12.51 -29.21 22.25
N LEU A 563 11.21 -28.92 22.26
CA LEU A 563 10.29 -29.40 23.27
C LEU A 563 10.59 -30.88 23.44
N GLY A 564 11.11 -31.25 24.61
CA GLY A 564 11.56 -32.60 24.88
C GLY A 564 10.49 -33.60 24.45
N GLY A 565 10.84 -34.42 23.46
CA GLY A 565 10.17 -35.67 23.12
C GLY A 565 10.74 -36.76 23.98
#